data_7c75cb4439f8d678786c9e0de89df998
#
_entry.id   7c75cb4439f8d678786c9e0de89df998
#
_cell.length_a   1.000
_cell.length_b   1.000
_cell.length_c   1.000
_cell.angle_alpha   90.00
_cell.angle_beta   90.00
_cell.angle_gamma   90.00
#
_symmetry.space_group_name_H-M   'P 1'
#
loop_
_entity.id
_entity.type
_entity.pdbx_description
1 polymer ?
#
loop_
_entity_poly.entity_id
_entity_poly.type
_entity_poly.pdbx_seq_one_letter_code
_entity_poly.pdbx_strand_id
1 'polypeptide(L)'
;MLKFLSNWILCALAIGLFSSSINAQNYPANSPVALNGKLKVSGTQLVNECGNPIQLRGMSTHGPQWFRNCYSEESLDVLVKDWGISIFRLAMYVEEQGYITNPSGWRQWIDQYVDYCGQRGIYCLIDWHVLNPGNPNAHKSDAIDFWKYMSQKHGKKAHVLYEICNEPNGVNWSDVKNYATDVVKAIRDNNDNTVIIIGTPTWSQDVDIASSDKVSGTNIMYTLHFYAGSHRGELRSKAQSALNNNAPIFVTEFGTSHASGDANYSPDETKTWINWLNERKISWICWSYSDKGEVSATLVPGSCNSKNWNNVSECGQLIKGLISANKISFEACNGQNNNQNNNENQNNQNNNENQNNQNNNENQNNNENQNNQQQQQEDPVAYPTLVKEITQGDVYRIVNKKSGKVMSIENGSDLKQVKRDENDKKQLFRLKEADGFYFLQNDDSKFMLSNKYVNNDGTKISQEEKSEYDNPSQKWSFKKANDWFSISNKSDYSGSKVLSVENASKQDNANIVLYSSNNQDEQLWGLEYVYTPTSVDNILFKDCVLTPTLIENEFHIETSTGEATIVDIYTPNGVLRKHFEDECTYNVSDLAKGNYIVVVSGLDGKRILTQLIIKK
;
A
#
# COMPACT_ATOMS: atom_id res chain seq x y z
N MET A 1 -54.94 66.42 28.53
CA MET A 1 -54.92 66.59 27.07
C MET A 1 -53.60 66.18 26.52
N LEU A 2 -53.66 65.13 25.82
CA LEU A 2 -52.98 64.72 24.57
C LEU A 2 -51.47 64.93 24.44
N LYS A 3 -50.89 63.78 24.10
CA LYS A 3 -49.67 63.56 23.35
C LYS A 3 -48.34 63.51 24.11
N PHE A 4 -48.06 62.37 24.66
CA PHE A 4 -46.75 61.78 24.61
C PHE A 4 -46.94 60.26 24.40
N LEU A 5 -47.21 59.89 23.19
CA LEU A 5 -47.19 58.55 22.70
C LEU A 5 -46.02 58.48 21.70
N SER A 6 -45.36 57.35 21.76
CA SER A 6 -44.50 56.80 20.72
C SER A 6 -43.06 57.33 20.63
N ASN A 7 -42.16 56.66 21.26
CA ASN A 7 -40.84 56.29 20.67
C ASN A 7 -40.23 55.15 21.47
N TRP A 8 -40.96 54.06 21.58
CA TRP A 8 -40.45 52.74 21.95
C TRP A 8 -40.62 51.85 20.76
N ILE A 9 -39.75 51.97 19.76
CA ILE A 9 -39.68 50.97 18.70
C ILE A 9 -38.24 50.95 18.17
N LEU A 10 -37.67 49.76 18.18
CA LEU A 10 -36.49 49.32 17.48
C LEU A 10 -35.12 49.76 18.02
N CYS A 11 -34.76 49.28 19.22
CA CYS A 11 -33.45 48.66 19.35
C CYS A 11 -33.59 47.18 18.99
N ALA A 12 -33.72 46.89 17.70
CA ALA A 12 -33.56 45.56 17.20
C ALA A 12 -32.13 45.12 17.53
N LEU A 13 -32.03 44.07 18.33
CA LEU A 13 -30.83 43.28 18.52
C LEU A 13 -30.25 42.88 17.18
N ALA A 14 -29.31 43.63 16.65
CA ALA A 14 -28.29 43.12 15.81
C ALA A 14 -27.32 42.32 16.69
N ILE A 15 -27.75 41.14 17.15
CA ILE A 15 -26.81 40.07 17.49
C ILE A 15 -26.15 39.71 16.19
N GLY A 16 -25.10 40.44 15.85
CA GLY A 16 -24.15 39.99 14.82
C GLY A 16 -23.65 38.65 15.27
N LEU A 17 -24.13 37.62 14.60
CA LEU A 17 -23.44 36.36 14.49
C LEU A 17 -22.06 36.68 13.88
N PHE A 18 -21.13 37.07 14.75
CA PHE A 18 -19.73 36.86 14.46
C PHE A 18 -19.56 35.34 14.35
N SER A 19 -19.92 34.77 13.21
CA SER A 19 -19.27 33.56 12.73
C SER A 19 -17.80 33.93 12.72
N SER A 20 -17.08 33.57 13.78
CA SER A 20 -15.64 33.41 13.67
C SER A 20 -15.45 32.39 12.59
N SER A 21 -15.27 32.85 11.34
CA SER A 21 -14.65 32.06 10.31
C SER A 21 -13.31 31.66 10.91
N ILE A 22 -13.27 30.43 11.45
CA ILE A 22 -12.02 29.72 11.66
C ILE A 22 -11.39 29.80 10.28
N ASN A 23 -10.32 30.56 10.13
CA ASN A 23 -9.51 30.57 8.92
C ASN A 23 -9.10 29.12 8.71
N ALA A 24 -9.86 28.39 7.88
CA ALA A 24 -9.47 27.09 7.41
C ALA A 24 -8.13 27.32 6.68
N GLN A 25 -7.05 26.76 7.20
CA GLN A 25 -5.76 26.86 6.56
C GLN A 25 -5.92 26.31 5.15
N ASN A 26 -5.71 27.14 4.12
CA ASN A 26 -5.81 26.73 2.74
C ASN A 26 -4.56 25.92 2.39
N TYR A 27 -4.71 24.62 2.25
CA TYR A 27 -3.65 23.74 1.75
C TYR A 27 -3.63 23.75 0.22
N PRO A 28 -2.46 23.56 -0.43
CA PRO A 28 -2.37 23.45 -1.88
C PRO A 28 -3.33 22.38 -2.42
N ALA A 29 -4.04 22.69 -3.49
CA ALA A 29 -4.96 21.75 -4.13
C ALA A 29 -4.24 20.44 -4.50
N ASN A 30 -4.92 19.30 -4.33
CA ASN A 30 -4.38 17.96 -4.55
C ASN A 30 -3.20 17.55 -3.65
N SER A 31 -2.89 18.34 -2.64
CA SER A 31 -1.89 17.95 -1.64
C SER A 31 -2.43 16.88 -0.69
N PRO A 32 -1.56 16.09 -0.05
CA PRO A 32 -1.98 15.07 0.91
C PRO A 32 -2.98 15.55 1.95
N VAL A 33 -2.78 16.74 2.54
CA VAL A 33 -3.67 17.29 3.55
C VAL A 33 -4.98 17.80 2.95
N ALA A 34 -4.93 18.44 1.76
CA ALA A 34 -6.15 18.92 1.10
C ALA A 34 -7.09 17.78 0.71
N LEU A 35 -6.54 16.60 0.40
CA LEU A 35 -7.32 15.42 0.01
C LEU A 35 -7.84 14.61 1.20
N ASN A 36 -7.11 14.61 2.32
CA ASN A 36 -7.42 13.73 3.45
C ASN A 36 -7.96 14.44 4.71
N GLY A 37 -7.77 15.76 4.84
CA GLY A 37 -8.19 16.51 6.00
C GLY A 37 -7.47 16.11 7.29
N LYS A 38 -8.14 16.29 8.43
CA LYS A 38 -7.62 15.89 9.74
C LYS A 38 -7.73 14.40 9.97
N LEU A 39 -6.60 13.77 10.29
CA LEU A 39 -6.53 12.32 10.45
C LEU A 39 -7.12 11.83 11.76
N LYS A 40 -7.57 10.59 11.75
CA LYS A 40 -8.15 9.86 12.89
C LYS A 40 -7.62 8.43 12.94
N VAL A 41 -7.87 7.75 14.04
CA VAL A 41 -7.60 6.32 14.20
C VAL A 41 -8.91 5.55 14.24
N SER A 42 -9.03 4.51 13.44
CA SER A 42 -10.18 3.59 13.42
C SER A 42 -9.69 2.14 13.39
N GLY A 43 -9.99 1.39 14.44
CA GLY A 43 -9.42 0.05 14.64
C GLY A 43 -7.89 0.10 14.62
N THR A 44 -7.27 -0.66 13.73
CA THR A 44 -5.81 -0.69 13.56
C THR A 44 -5.30 0.29 12.50
N GLN A 45 -6.19 1.13 11.92
CA GLN A 45 -5.86 1.96 10.76
C GLN A 45 -5.79 3.45 11.11
N LEU A 46 -4.82 4.13 10.49
CA LEU A 46 -4.87 5.57 10.30
C LEU A 46 -5.87 5.86 9.18
N VAL A 47 -6.85 6.72 9.44
CA VAL A 47 -7.91 7.04 8.48
C VAL A 47 -7.97 8.54 8.23
N ASN A 48 -8.42 8.92 7.05
CA ASN A 48 -8.66 10.30 6.69
C ASN A 48 -9.94 10.84 7.35
N GLU A 49 -10.25 12.10 7.11
CA GLU A 49 -11.43 12.76 7.67
C GLU A 49 -12.74 12.03 7.32
N CYS A 50 -12.80 11.38 6.17
CA CYS A 50 -13.95 10.59 5.70
C CYS A 50 -14.02 9.17 6.26
N GLY A 51 -13.00 8.73 7.01
CA GLY A 51 -12.92 7.38 7.58
C GLY A 51 -12.27 6.34 6.66
N ASN A 52 -11.70 6.73 5.52
CA ASN A 52 -11.01 5.81 4.63
C ASN A 52 -9.58 5.54 5.12
N PRO A 53 -9.12 4.27 5.17
CA PRO A 53 -7.75 3.93 5.55
C PRO A 53 -6.74 4.54 4.58
N ILE A 54 -5.74 5.22 5.14
CA ILE A 54 -4.64 5.83 4.39
C ILE A 54 -3.28 5.33 4.88
N GLN A 55 -2.27 5.56 4.08
CA GLN A 55 -0.87 5.35 4.46
C GLN A 55 -0.08 6.62 4.18
N LEU A 56 0.71 7.11 5.14
CA LEU A 56 1.66 8.19 4.95
C LEU A 56 3.06 7.63 4.77
N ARG A 57 3.86 8.27 3.94
CA ARG A 57 5.27 7.91 3.67
C ARG A 57 6.13 9.14 3.71
N GLY A 58 7.24 9.08 4.41
CA GLY A 58 8.04 10.27 4.59
C GLY A 58 9.45 10.06 5.08
N MET A 59 10.03 11.20 5.44
CA MET A 59 11.39 11.31 5.96
C MET A 59 11.41 11.95 7.33
N SER A 60 12.36 11.53 8.17
CA SER A 60 12.68 12.18 9.44
C SER A 60 13.87 13.10 9.31
N THR A 61 13.88 14.22 10.03
CA THR A 61 15.15 14.88 10.32
C THR A 61 16.02 13.93 11.14
N HIS A 62 17.33 14.06 11.08
CA HIS A 62 18.23 13.71 12.18
C HIS A 62 18.13 14.80 13.27
N GLY A 63 18.92 14.75 14.34
CA GLY A 63 18.94 15.82 15.34
C GLY A 63 19.27 17.18 14.72
N PRO A 64 18.31 18.14 14.72
CA PRO A 64 18.54 19.44 14.07
C PRO A 64 19.60 20.30 14.75
N GLN A 65 20.00 19.96 15.97
CA GLN A 65 21.11 20.62 16.66
C GLN A 65 22.46 20.36 15.97
N TRP A 66 22.60 19.24 15.27
CA TRP A 66 23.83 18.85 14.56
C TRP A 66 23.75 19.07 13.05
N PHE A 67 22.56 18.88 12.46
CA PHE A 67 22.36 18.87 11.01
C PHE A 67 21.43 19.98 10.52
N ARG A 68 21.46 21.15 11.19
CA ARG A 68 20.53 22.24 10.88
C ARG A 68 20.56 22.69 9.42
N ASN A 69 21.75 22.64 8.78
CA ASN A 69 21.90 23.03 7.37
C ASN A 69 21.19 22.09 6.39
N CYS A 70 20.80 20.89 6.82
CA CYS A 70 20.01 19.97 6.02
C CYS A 70 18.54 20.39 5.93
N TYR A 71 18.09 21.29 6.79
CA TYR A 71 16.67 21.63 6.90
C TYR A 71 16.42 23.09 6.50
N SER A 72 15.78 23.27 5.38
CA SER A 72 15.36 24.55 4.83
C SER A 72 14.07 24.39 4.06
N GLU A 73 13.45 25.49 3.63
CA GLU A 73 12.32 25.43 2.71
C GLU A 73 12.70 24.75 1.40
N GLU A 74 13.89 25.02 0.88
CA GLU A 74 14.39 24.44 -0.36
C GLU A 74 14.54 22.92 -0.25
N SER A 75 15.14 22.41 0.84
CA SER A 75 15.31 20.96 1.05
C SER A 75 13.96 20.26 1.24
N LEU A 76 13.01 20.92 1.93
CA LEU A 76 11.66 20.39 2.08
C LEU A 76 10.89 20.40 0.76
N ASP A 77 11.12 21.40 -0.10
CA ASP A 77 10.56 21.46 -1.45
C ASP A 77 11.02 20.26 -2.30
N VAL A 78 12.31 19.90 -2.24
CA VAL A 78 12.85 18.72 -2.93
C VAL A 78 12.19 17.43 -2.40
N LEU A 79 12.08 17.28 -1.09
CA LEU A 79 11.41 16.12 -0.50
C LEU A 79 9.94 16.00 -0.94
N VAL A 80 9.22 17.11 -1.05
CA VAL A 80 7.82 17.10 -1.45
C VAL A 80 7.65 16.91 -2.96
N LYS A 81 8.42 17.64 -3.78
CA LYS A 81 8.24 17.69 -5.23
C LYS A 81 8.91 16.52 -5.95
N ASP A 82 10.15 16.18 -5.54
CA ASP A 82 10.98 15.21 -6.24
C ASP A 82 10.89 13.80 -5.62
N TRP A 83 10.74 13.71 -4.27
CA TRP A 83 10.58 12.43 -3.60
C TRP A 83 9.11 12.03 -3.42
N GLY A 84 8.22 13.02 -3.30
CA GLY A 84 6.79 12.79 -3.13
C GLY A 84 6.37 12.39 -1.72
N ILE A 85 7.08 12.88 -0.68
CA ILE A 85 6.71 12.62 0.70
C ILE A 85 5.32 13.17 1.02
N SER A 86 4.59 12.48 1.88
CA SER A 86 3.29 12.93 2.41
C SER A 86 3.35 13.36 3.89
N ILE A 87 4.46 13.05 4.57
CA ILE A 87 4.71 13.40 5.96
C ILE A 87 6.19 13.70 6.20
N PHE A 88 6.47 14.67 7.08
CA PHE A 88 7.81 15.00 7.54
C PHE A 88 7.88 14.97 9.05
N ARG A 89 8.86 14.24 9.63
CA ARG A 89 9.05 14.06 11.08
C ARG A 89 10.13 14.99 11.59
N LEU A 90 9.86 15.68 12.67
CA LEU A 90 10.76 16.62 13.33
C LEU A 90 11.34 15.98 14.60
N ALA A 91 12.48 15.33 14.49
CA ALA A 91 13.15 14.64 15.59
C ALA A 91 13.81 15.67 16.55
N MET A 92 13.01 16.22 17.46
CA MET A 92 13.49 17.18 18.44
C MET A 92 14.04 16.44 19.68
N TYR A 93 15.35 16.28 19.76
CA TYR A 93 16.01 15.69 20.92
C TYR A 93 15.67 16.45 22.21
N VAL A 94 15.47 15.70 23.28
CA VAL A 94 15.16 16.28 24.59
C VAL A 94 16.44 16.74 25.27
N GLU A 95 17.41 15.84 25.40
CA GLU A 95 18.77 16.13 25.87
C GLU A 95 19.74 16.33 24.68
N GLU A 96 21.03 16.14 24.88
CA GLU A 96 22.05 16.15 23.83
C GLU A 96 22.07 17.47 23.03
N GLN A 97 22.06 18.62 23.74
CA GLN A 97 21.91 19.99 23.19
C GLN A 97 20.53 20.26 22.57
N GLY A 98 19.55 19.41 22.91
CA GLY A 98 18.17 19.52 22.46
C GLY A 98 17.31 20.50 23.28
N TYR A 99 16.05 20.13 23.46
CA TYR A 99 14.99 20.98 24.00
C TYR A 99 15.33 21.63 25.35
N ILE A 100 15.85 20.84 26.32
CA ILE A 100 16.12 21.34 27.67
C ILE A 100 17.16 22.47 27.72
N THR A 101 18.00 22.60 26.70
CA THR A 101 19.02 23.66 26.63
C THR A 101 18.47 25.01 26.18
N ASN A 102 17.39 25.01 25.37
CA ASN A 102 16.74 26.22 24.87
C ASN A 102 15.28 25.94 24.49
N PRO A 103 14.37 25.75 25.47
CA PRO A 103 12.98 25.40 25.20
C PRO A 103 12.25 26.38 24.27
N SER A 104 12.47 27.68 24.41
CA SER A 104 11.82 28.70 23.58
C SER A 104 12.30 28.65 22.13
N GLY A 105 13.59 28.49 21.91
CA GLY A 105 14.17 28.39 20.57
C GLY A 105 13.70 27.12 19.84
N TRP A 106 13.59 25.99 20.56
CA TRP A 106 13.09 24.75 19.99
C TRP A 106 11.61 24.81 19.67
N ARG A 107 10.77 25.42 20.52
CA ARG A 107 9.36 25.67 20.20
C ARG A 107 9.21 26.51 18.94
N GLN A 108 9.99 27.58 18.80
CA GLN A 108 9.99 28.43 17.62
C GLN A 108 10.40 27.67 16.36
N TRP A 109 11.42 26.80 16.47
CA TRP A 109 11.86 25.96 15.36
C TRP A 109 10.76 24.99 14.92
N ILE A 110 10.09 24.30 15.87
CA ILE A 110 8.96 23.41 15.56
C ILE A 110 7.82 24.19 14.90
N ASP A 111 7.46 25.37 15.45
CA ASP A 111 6.41 26.22 14.88
C ASP A 111 6.67 26.55 13.43
N GLN A 112 7.91 26.91 13.09
CA GLN A 112 8.31 27.25 11.73
C GLN A 112 8.15 26.05 10.78
N TYR A 113 8.59 24.86 11.18
CA TYR A 113 8.50 23.67 10.32
C TYR A 113 7.08 23.13 10.21
N VAL A 114 6.27 23.27 11.25
CA VAL A 114 4.82 22.99 11.15
C VAL A 114 4.20 23.89 10.09
N ASP A 115 4.55 25.18 10.05
CA ASP A 115 4.03 26.10 9.04
C ASP A 115 4.56 25.76 7.63
N TYR A 116 5.83 25.40 7.48
CA TYR A 116 6.40 24.97 6.21
C TYR A 116 5.73 23.71 5.65
N CYS A 117 5.45 22.72 6.49
CA CYS A 117 4.69 21.53 6.10
C CYS A 117 3.27 21.89 5.65
N GLY A 118 2.59 22.75 6.41
CA GLY A 118 1.24 23.20 6.07
C GLY A 118 1.17 23.96 4.75
N GLN A 119 2.14 24.83 4.46
CA GLN A 119 2.24 25.55 3.18
C GLN A 119 2.41 24.61 1.99
N ARG A 120 3.01 23.44 2.19
CA ARG A 120 3.20 22.41 1.16
C ARG A 120 2.10 21.35 1.15
N GLY A 121 1.19 21.42 2.12
CA GLY A 121 0.07 20.49 2.24
C GLY A 121 0.48 19.06 2.57
N ILE A 122 1.62 18.87 3.24
CA ILE A 122 2.04 17.57 3.80
C ILE A 122 1.81 17.55 5.31
N TYR A 123 1.72 16.33 5.86
CA TYR A 123 1.61 16.16 7.31
C TYR A 123 2.96 16.42 7.99
N CYS A 124 2.88 16.89 9.24
CA CYS A 124 4.01 17.16 10.11
C CYS A 124 3.89 16.34 11.40
N LEU A 125 4.85 15.46 11.66
CA LEU A 125 4.95 14.72 12.90
C LEU A 125 5.93 15.43 13.83
N ILE A 126 5.42 15.97 14.93
CA ILE A 126 6.26 16.55 15.99
C ILE A 126 6.67 15.42 16.92
N ASP A 127 7.99 15.23 17.08
CA ASP A 127 8.55 14.16 17.87
C ASP A 127 9.31 14.69 19.08
N TRP A 128 8.87 14.28 20.27
CA TRP A 128 9.60 14.40 21.52
C TRP A 128 10.63 13.28 21.59
N HIS A 129 11.82 13.56 21.04
CA HIS A 129 12.85 12.56 20.74
C HIS A 129 13.64 12.14 21.99
N VAL A 130 13.03 11.29 22.80
CA VAL A 130 13.68 10.64 23.94
C VAL A 130 14.63 9.56 23.43
N LEU A 131 15.90 9.65 23.82
CA LEU A 131 16.91 8.64 23.52
C LEU A 131 17.78 8.35 24.75
N ASN A 132 18.46 9.34 25.30
CA ASN A 132 19.24 9.29 26.53
C ASN A 132 18.78 10.40 27.50
N PRO A 133 18.42 10.06 28.77
CA PRO A 133 18.12 8.72 29.24
C PRO A 133 16.86 8.15 28.56
N GLY A 134 16.81 6.82 28.37
CA GLY A 134 15.68 6.15 27.72
C GLY A 134 14.39 6.14 28.54
N ASN A 135 14.40 6.65 29.77
CA ASN A 135 13.20 6.78 30.60
C ASN A 135 12.50 8.13 30.33
N PRO A 136 11.31 8.13 29.71
CA PRO A 136 10.60 9.36 29.38
C PRO A 136 10.16 10.15 30.62
N ASN A 137 10.08 9.51 31.78
CA ASN A 137 9.74 10.19 33.03
C ASN A 137 10.86 11.13 33.52
N ALA A 138 12.10 11.01 33.03
CA ALA A 138 13.19 11.90 33.40
C ALA A 138 12.87 13.38 33.10
N HIS A 139 12.15 13.64 32.00
CA HIS A 139 11.74 14.97 31.56
C HIS A 139 10.22 15.12 31.42
N LYS A 140 9.45 14.36 32.23
CA LYS A 140 7.99 14.38 32.12
C LYS A 140 7.38 15.77 32.33
N SER A 141 7.91 16.55 33.25
CA SER A 141 7.45 17.92 33.51
C SER A 141 7.63 18.82 32.28
N ASP A 142 8.81 18.73 31.65
CA ASP A 142 9.13 19.50 30.45
C ASP A 142 8.28 19.05 29.26
N ALA A 143 8.05 17.74 29.14
CA ALA A 143 7.18 17.16 28.12
C ALA A 143 5.73 17.66 28.27
N ILE A 144 5.18 17.67 29.48
CA ILE A 144 3.83 18.18 29.75
C ILE A 144 3.72 19.66 29.35
N ASP A 145 4.70 20.47 29.70
CA ASP A 145 4.72 21.91 29.36
C ASP A 145 4.87 22.13 27.84
N PHE A 146 5.73 21.35 27.18
CA PHE A 146 5.89 21.36 25.74
C PHE A 146 4.59 20.98 25.03
N TRP A 147 3.96 19.88 25.42
CA TRP A 147 2.76 19.38 24.76
C TRP A 147 1.52 20.24 25.02
N LYS A 148 1.42 20.90 26.18
CA LYS A 148 0.42 21.93 26.38
C LYS A 148 0.57 23.09 25.39
N TYR A 149 1.80 23.56 25.17
CA TYR A 149 2.06 24.60 24.18
C TYR A 149 1.71 24.15 22.76
N MET A 150 2.20 22.98 22.36
CA MET A 150 1.98 22.46 20.98
C MET A 150 0.49 22.21 20.72
N SER A 151 -0.23 21.61 21.65
CA SER A 151 -1.67 21.33 21.49
C SER A 151 -2.51 22.61 21.46
N GLN A 152 -2.18 23.62 22.25
CA GLN A 152 -2.85 24.93 22.19
C GLN A 152 -2.63 25.61 20.83
N LYS A 153 -1.41 25.58 20.33
CA LYS A 153 -1.03 26.31 19.12
C LYS A 153 -1.38 25.59 17.84
N HIS A 154 -1.19 24.28 17.79
CA HIS A 154 -1.26 23.48 16.57
C HIS A 154 -2.40 22.46 16.55
N GLY A 155 -3.07 22.19 17.66
CA GLY A 155 -4.07 21.14 17.78
C GLY A 155 -5.28 21.24 16.83
N LYS A 156 -5.54 22.44 16.29
CA LYS A 156 -6.59 22.66 15.29
C LYS A 156 -6.12 22.51 13.84
N LYS A 157 -4.80 22.44 13.60
CA LYS A 157 -4.25 22.27 12.26
C LYS A 157 -4.45 20.82 11.80
N ALA A 158 -4.98 20.63 10.59
CA ALA A 158 -5.29 19.29 10.08
C ALA A 158 -4.04 18.47 9.80
N HIS A 159 -2.91 19.11 9.49
CA HIS A 159 -1.68 18.47 9.07
C HIS A 159 -0.72 18.06 10.19
N VAL A 160 -1.10 18.20 11.47
CA VAL A 160 -0.21 17.94 12.61
C VAL A 160 -0.54 16.60 13.27
N LEU A 161 0.52 15.83 13.60
CA LEU A 161 0.50 14.63 14.43
C LEU A 161 1.55 14.77 15.54
N TYR A 162 1.39 14.03 16.62
CA TYR A 162 2.27 14.06 17.79
C TYR A 162 2.88 12.68 18.06
N GLU A 163 4.19 12.61 18.21
CA GLU A 163 4.92 11.47 18.76
C GLU A 163 5.47 11.88 20.12
N ILE A 164 4.84 11.40 21.19
CA ILE A 164 5.10 11.90 22.54
C ILE A 164 6.30 11.26 23.22
N CYS A 165 6.88 10.23 22.61
CA CYS A 165 8.10 9.58 23.08
C CYS A 165 8.69 8.75 21.95
N ASN A 166 9.92 9.05 21.52
CA ASN A 166 10.61 8.36 20.43
C ASN A 166 10.97 6.90 20.78
N GLU A 167 11.96 6.70 21.66
CA GLU A 167 12.55 5.38 21.94
C GLU A 167 12.76 5.12 23.43
N PRO A 168 11.71 4.77 24.17
CA PRO A 168 11.84 4.34 25.56
C PRO A 168 12.75 3.12 25.65
N ASN A 169 13.76 3.17 26.51
CA ASN A 169 14.68 2.05 26.73
C ASN A 169 15.14 1.95 28.19
N GLY A 170 15.43 0.73 28.63
CA GLY A 170 15.79 0.46 30.03
C GLY A 170 14.65 0.68 31.03
N VAL A 171 13.40 0.69 30.54
CA VAL A 171 12.16 0.87 31.30
C VAL A 171 11.13 -0.17 30.87
N ASN A 172 10.17 -0.44 31.73
CA ASN A 172 9.04 -1.31 31.39
C ASN A 172 7.85 -0.52 30.82
N TRP A 173 6.87 -1.23 30.27
CA TRP A 173 5.69 -0.61 29.67
C TRP A 173 4.88 0.22 30.68
N SER A 174 4.78 -0.20 31.94
CA SER A 174 4.01 0.54 32.94
C SER A 174 4.58 1.93 33.19
N ASP A 175 5.92 2.10 33.14
CA ASP A 175 6.58 3.39 33.29
C ASP A 175 6.27 4.31 32.09
N VAL A 176 6.35 3.77 30.88
CA VAL A 176 6.00 4.48 29.63
C VAL A 176 4.52 4.85 29.62
N LYS A 177 3.64 3.91 29.99
CA LYS A 177 2.19 4.12 30.05
C LYS A 177 1.81 5.22 31.04
N ASN A 178 2.45 5.27 32.21
CA ASN A 178 2.22 6.31 33.20
C ASN A 178 2.63 7.69 32.66
N TYR A 179 3.80 7.78 32.01
CA TYR A 179 4.23 9.00 31.31
C TYR A 179 3.20 9.41 30.24
N ALA A 180 2.86 8.48 29.36
CA ALA A 180 1.96 8.73 28.24
C ALA A 180 0.56 9.15 28.69
N THR A 181 0.05 8.55 29.77
CA THR A 181 -1.28 8.91 30.34
C THR A 181 -1.32 10.36 30.76
N ASP A 182 -0.28 10.86 31.44
CA ASP A 182 -0.20 12.25 31.91
C ASP A 182 -0.06 13.23 30.73
N VAL A 183 0.77 12.88 29.73
CA VAL A 183 0.99 13.72 28.54
C VAL A 183 -0.26 13.74 27.66
N VAL A 184 -0.89 12.59 27.40
CA VAL A 184 -2.16 12.51 26.66
C VAL A 184 -3.23 13.37 27.33
N LYS A 185 -3.34 13.29 28.66
CA LYS A 185 -4.27 14.14 29.41
C LYS A 185 -3.98 15.62 29.18
N ALA A 186 -2.72 16.04 29.26
CA ALA A 186 -2.32 17.44 29.06
C ALA A 186 -2.67 17.97 27.66
N ILE A 187 -2.56 17.15 26.63
CA ILE A 187 -2.96 17.46 25.25
C ILE A 187 -4.50 17.56 25.15
N ARG A 188 -5.21 16.56 25.69
CA ARG A 188 -6.68 16.50 25.60
C ARG A 188 -7.40 17.57 26.40
N ASP A 189 -6.80 18.06 27.49
CA ASP A 189 -7.33 19.20 28.29
C ASP A 189 -7.42 20.50 27.44
N ASN A 190 -6.70 20.60 26.32
CA ASN A 190 -6.81 21.70 25.36
C ASN A 190 -7.87 21.48 24.26
N ASN A 191 -8.75 20.49 24.40
CA ASN A 191 -9.73 20.06 23.40
C ASN A 191 -9.07 19.67 22.05
N ASP A 192 -7.85 19.19 22.12
CA ASP A 192 -7.09 18.72 20.96
C ASP A 192 -7.24 17.21 20.79
N ASN A 193 -7.85 16.81 19.68
CA ASN A 193 -8.05 15.40 19.32
C ASN A 193 -7.09 14.92 18.21
N THR A 194 -5.95 15.57 18.06
CA THR A 194 -4.88 15.16 17.13
C THR A 194 -4.42 13.74 17.45
N VAL A 195 -4.01 13.00 16.40
CA VAL A 195 -3.43 11.65 16.55
C VAL A 195 -2.15 11.73 17.37
N ILE A 196 -2.09 10.93 18.43
CA ILE A 196 -0.93 10.79 19.32
C ILE A 196 -0.31 9.42 19.08
N ILE A 197 1.01 9.38 18.87
CA ILE A 197 1.79 8.17 18.69
C ILE A 197 2.69 8.01 19.91
N ILE A 198 2.72 6.82 20.48
CA ILE A 198 3.40 6.53 21.74
C ILE A 198 4.53 5.54 21.49
N GLY A 199 5.75 5.88 21.88
CA GLY A 199 6.90 4.97 21.88
C GLY A 199 6.66 3.78 22.82
N THR A 200 7.26 2.64 22.47
CA THR A 200 7.17 1.41 23.25
C THR A 200 8.55 1.02 23.80
N PRO A 201 8.65 0.16 24.85
CA PRO A 201 9.96 -0.23 25.37
C PRO A 201 10.87 -0.85 24.31
N THR A 202 12.15 -1.01 24.68
CA THR A 202 13.18 -1.63 23.83
C THR A 202 13.34 -0.87 22.50
N TRP A 203 13.56 0.46 22.59
CA TRP A 203 13.70 1.33 21.41
C TRP A 203 12.52 1.22 20.44
N SER A 204 11.30 1.31 20.97
CA SER A 204 10.06 1.24 20.21
C SER A 204 9.86 -0.06 19.43
N GLN A 205 10.27 -1.21 20.01
CA GLN A 205 10.10 -2.54 19.41
C GLN A 205 9.03 -3.40 20.09
N ASP A 206 8.61 -3.08 21.33
CA ASP A 206 7.70 -3.91 22.13
C ASP A 206 6.23 -3.49 21.98
N VAL A 207 5.78 -3.33 20.74
CA VAL A 207 4.39 -2.96 20.41
C VAL A 207 3.38 -4.04 20.84
N ASP A 208 3.79 -5.31 20.87
CA ASP A 208 2.98 -6.44 21.36
C ASP A 208 2.69 -6.31 22.86
N ILE A 209 3.67 -5.91 23.67
CA ILE A 209 3.50 -5.65 25.10
C ILE A 209 2.52 -4.48 25.30
N ALA A 210 2.74 -3.35 24.61
CA ALA A 210 1.86 -2.18 24.66
C ALA A 210 0.42 -2.52 24.23
N SER A 211 0.27 -3.40 23.25
CA SER A 211 -1.04 -3.83 22.73
C SER A 211 -1.90 -4.57 23.75
N SER A 212 -1.27 -5.24 24.72
CA SER A 212 -1.97 -6.00 25.77
C SER A 212 -2.51 -5.12 26.89
N ASP A 213 -1.97 -3.92 27.06
CA ASP A 213 -2.36 -2.96 28.12
C ASP A 213 -2.33 -1.52 27.59
N LYS A 214 -3.23 -1.21 26.66
CA LYS A 214 -3.25 0.07 25.92
C LYS A 214 -3.47 1.29 26.82
N VAL A 215 -2.93 2.44 26.41
CA VAL A 215 -3.27 3.74 26.96
C VAL A 215 -4.71 4.08 26.62
N SER A 216 -5.48 4.54 27.58
CA SER A 216 -6.89 4.91 27.38
C SER A 216 -7.02 6.21 26.62
N GLY A 217 -7.98 6.26 25.69
CA GLY A 217 -8.29 7.44 24.89
C GLY A 217 -8.58 7.12 23.44
N THR A 218 -8.88 8.16 22.68
CA THR A 218 -9.13 8.10 21.23
C THR A 218 -7.95 8.67 20.46
N ASN A 219 -7.80 8.27 19.20
CA ASN A 219 -6.73 8.72 18.31
C ASN A 219 -5.33 8.49 18.89
N ILE A 220 -5.10 7.30 19.43
CA ILE A 220 -3.81 6.86 19.97
C ILE A 220 -3.30 5.72 19.09
N MET A 221 -2.02 5.80 18.70
CA MET A 221 -1.26 4.77 17.98
C MET A 221 0.02 4.43 18.75
N TYR A 222 0.66 3.34 18.37
CA TYR A 222 1.94 2.92 18.95
C TYR A 222 3.01 2.90 17.87
N THR A 223 4.19 3.46 18.18
CA THR A 223 5.27 3.42 17.21
C THR A 223 6.00 2.10 17.25
N LEU A 224 6.38 1.64 16.07
CA LEU A 224 7.32 0.55 15.86
C LEU A 224 8.55 1.10 15.14
N HIS A 225 9.74 0.88 15.70
CA HIS A 225 11.01 1.19 15.06
C HIS A 225 11.72 -0.09 14.60
N PHE A 226 12.32 -0.04 13.43
CA PHE A 226 13.17 -1.13 12.95
C PHE A 226 14.32 -0.62 12.10
N TYR A 227 15.39 -1.39 12.07
CA TYR A 227 16.52 -1.19 11.17
C TYR A 227 16.72 -2.49 10.40
N ALA A 228 16.61 -2.45 9.08
CA ALA A 228 16.54 -3.65 8.24
C ALA A 228 17.79 -4.52 8.30
N GLY A 229 18.95 -3.93 8.64
CA GLY A 229 20.18 -4.67 8.88
C GLY A 229 20.20 -5.48 10.17
N SER A 230 19.28 -5.20 11.12
CA SER A 230 19.20 -5.85 12.44
C SER A 230 17.90 -6.61 12.66
N HIS A 231 16.76 -6.07 12.24
CA HIS A 231 15.44 -6.52 12.61
C HIS A 231 14.73 -7.17 11.43
N ARG A 232 14.20 -8.36 11.65
CA ARG A 232 13.63 -9.21 10.59
C ARG A 232 12.24 -9.76 10.97
N GLY A 233 11.98 -11.03 10.66
CA GLY A 233 10.70 -11.71 10.85
C GLY A 233 10.19 -11.69 12.29
N GLU A 234 11.07 -11.77 13.27
CA GLU A 234 10.72 -11.78 14.69
C GLU A 234 10.01 -10.48 15.10
N LEU A 235 10.54 -9.33 14.66
CA LEU A 235 9.94 -8.04 14.98
C LEU A 235 8.65 -7.81 14.18
N ARG A 236 8.58 -8.29 12.91
CA ARG A 236 7.30 -8.31 12.17
C ARG A 236 6.23 -9.18 12.87
N SER A 237 6.64 -10.28 13.51
CA SER A 237 5.73 -11.11 14.30
C SER A 237 5.17 -10.40 15.53
N LYS A 238 6.01 -9.64 16.26
CA LYS A 238 5.55 -8.77 17.35
C LYS A 238 4.55 -7.72 16.85
N ALA A 239 4.86 -7.06 15.73
CA ALA A 239 3.96 -6.10 15.11
C ALA A 239 2.63 -6.75 14.69
N GLN A 240 2.66 -7.95 14.10
CA GLN A 240 1.44 -8.68 13.76
C GLN A 240 0.62 -9.05 15.00
N SER A 241 1.27 -9.44 16.10
CA SER A 241 0.60 -9.71 17.38
C SER A 241 -0.12 -8.47 17.92
N ALA A 242 0.52 -7.30 17.82
CA ALA A 242 -0.10 -6.03 18.22
C ALA A 242 -1.33 -5.69 17.36
N LEU A 243 -1.26 -5.89 16.04
CA LEU A 243 -2.41 -5.70 15.14
C LEU A 243 -3.55 -6.68 15.48
N ASN A 244 -3.24 -7.93 15.76
CA ASN A 244 -4.22 -8.94 16.17
C ASN A 244 -4.92 -8.57 17.50
N ASN A 245 -4.20 -7.86 18.39
CA ASN A 245 -4.74 -7.29 19.62
C ASN A 245 -5.45 -5.93 19.40
N ASN A 246 -5.71 -5.58 18.16
CA ASN A 246 -6.38 -4.34 17.76
C ASN A 246 -5.65 -3.08 18.26
N ALA A 247 -4.32 -3.07 18.19
CA ALA A 247 -3.48 -1.90 18.44
C ALA A 247 -3.00 -1.29 17.12
N PRO A 248 -3.32 -0.02 16.83
CA PRO A 248 -2.87 0.66 15.63
C PRO A 248 -1.37 0.99 15.72
N ILE A 249 -0.63 0.67 14.67
CA ILE A 249 0.83 0.88 14.57
C ILE A 249 1.14 1.96 13.56
N PHE A 250 2.16 2.78 13.87
CA PHE A 250 2.83 3.69 12.95
C PHE A 250 4.34 3.42 13.04
N VAL A 251 5.02 3.25 11.92
CA VAL A 251 6.49 3.20 11.88
C VAL A 251 7.01 4.61 11.72
N THR A 252 7.24 5.29 12.85
CA THR A 252 7.70 6.69 12.86
C THR A 252 9.19 6.82 12.57
N GLU A 253 9.92 5.70 12.69
CA GLU A 253 11.32 5.62 12.32
C GLU A 253 11.69 4.23 11.82
N PHE A 254 12.43 4.17 10.71
CA PHE A 254 13.14 2.96 10.30
C PHE A 254 14.41 3.31 9.54
N GLY A 255 15.40 2.41 9.57
CA GLY A 255 16.63 2.52 8.82
C GLY A 255 16.88 1.34 7.88
N THR A 256 17.67 1.59 6.82
CA THR A 256 18.09 0.57 5.84
C THR A 256 19.32 -0.22 6.28
N SER A 257 19.93 0.21 7.38
CA SER A 257 21.21 -0.27 7.93
C SER A 257 21.04 -1.16 9.15
N HIS A 258 22.16 -1.50 9.79
CA HIS A 258 22.18 -1.96 11.17
C HIS A 258 21.64 -0.86 12.12
N ALA A 259 21.16 -1.26 13.30
CA ALA A 259 20.59 -0.33 14.30
C ALA A 259 21.56 0.76 14.78
N SER A 260 22.89 0.59 14.59
CA SER A 260 23.88 1.64 14.84
C SER A 260 23.89 2.78 13.81
N GLY A 261 23.22 2.61 12.68
CA GLY A 261 23.25 3.53 11.54
C GLY A 261 24.40 3.30 10.54
N ASP A 262 25.49 2.61 10.95
CA ASP A 262 26.78 2.66 10.25
C ASP A 262 27.14 1.43 9.42
N ALA A 263 26.42 0.33 9.52
CA ALA A 263 26.82 -0.93 8.89
C ALA A 263 25.64 -1.68 8.28
N ASN A 264 25.92 -2.75 7.53
CA ASN A 264 24.94 -3.70 7.02
C ASN A 264 23.78 -3.04 6.26
N TYR A 265 24.11 -2.28 5.21
CA TYR A 265 23.11 -1.83 4.26
C TYR A 265 22.31 -3.04 3.75
N SER A 266 21.02 -3.04 3.97
CA SER A 266 20.14 -4.18 3.74
C SER A 266 18.94 -3.80 2.87
N PRO A 267 19.16 -3.52 1.58
CA PRO A 267 18.12 -3.03 0.69
C PRO A 267 16.97 -4.04 0.50
N ASP A 268 17.26 -5.34 0.44
CA ASP A 268 16.23 -6.35 0.21
C ASP A 268 15.36 -6.59 1.46
N GLU A 269 15.97 -6.58 2.65
CA GLU A 269 15.18 -6.63 3.88
C GLU A 269 14.37 -5.34 4.09
N THR A 270 14.92 -4.18 3.68
CA THR A 270 14.16 -2.91 3.65
C THR A 270 12.92 -3.03 2.79
N LYS A 271 13.06 -3.55 1.57
CA LYS A 271 11.92 -3.81 0.67
C LYS A 271 10.92 -4.78 1.29
N THR A 272 11.40 -5.85 1.93
CA THR A 272 10.55 -6.83 2.63
C THR A 272 9.71 -6.15 3.73
N TRP A 273 10.31 -5.28 4.53
CA TRP A 273 9.61 -4.49 5.53
C TRP A 273 8.59 -3.55 4.90
N ILE A 274 8.99 -2.78 3.89
CA ILE A 274 8.11 -1.80 3.24
C ILE A 274 6.91 -2.49 2.58
N ASN A 275 7.12 -3.63 1.94
CA ASN A 275 6.01 -4.41 1.37
C ASN A 275 5.03 -4.86 2.46
N TRP A 276 5.55 -5.40 3.58
CA TRP A 276 4.74 -5.81 4.71
C TRP A 276 3.91 -4.65 5.30
N LEU A 277 4.48 -3.45 5.38
CA LEU A 277 3.81 -2.23 5.83
C LEU A 277 2.76 -1.75 4.83
N ASN A 278 3.08 -1.77 3.53
CA ASN A 278 2.20 -1.33 2.46
C ASN A 278 0.92 -2.18 2.36
N GLU A 279 1.06 -3.52 2.45
CA GLU A 279 -0.06 -4.46 2.46
C GLU A 279 -1.07 -4.16 3.59
N ARG A 280 -0.57 -3.64 4.71
CA ARG A 280 -1.35 -3.34 5.91
C ARG A 280 -1.72 -1.87 6.03
N LYS A 281 -1.34 -1.04 5.04
CA LYS A 281 -1.48 0.43 5.07
C LYS A 281 -0.90 1.07 6.34
N ILE A 282 0.18 0.49 6.89
CA ILE A 282 0.90 1.06 8.02
C ILE A 282 1.79 2.18 7.50
N SER A 283 1.60 3.38 8.00
CA SER A 283 2.41 4.55 7.65
C SER A 283 3.85 4.39 8.11
N TRP A 284 4.81 4.96 7.36
CA TRP A 284 6.22 4.82 7.65
C TRP A 284 7.06 6.06 7.32
N ILE A 285 8.10 6.27 8.09
CA ILE A 285 9.04 7.40 7.98
C ILE A 285 10.46 6.86 8.08
N CYS A 286 11.31 7.20 7.12
CA CYS A 286 12.70 6.75 7.10
C CYS A 286 13.60 7.69 7.89
N TRP A 287 14.52 7.13 8.64
CA TRP A 287 15.65 7.76 9.27
C TRP A 287 16.87 7.68 8.36
N SER A 288 17.52 8.77 7.94
CA SER A 288 17.16 10.17 8.16
C SER A 288 17.56 11.02 6.94
N TYR A 289 16.87 12.14 6.76
CA TYR A 289 17.26 13.15 5.77
C TYR A 289 18.40 13.99 6.34
N SER A 290 19.60 13.50 6.24
CA SER A 290 20.84 14.13 6.69
C SER A 290 22.00 13.74 5.80
N ASP A 291 23.11 14.47 5.90
CA ASP A 291 24.39 14.16 5.25
C ASP A 291 25.44 13.66 6.25
N LYS A 292 25.00 13.01 7.34
CA LYS A 292 25.85 12.32 8.28
C LYS A 292 26.64 11.22 7.56
N GLY A 293 27.91 11.05 7.91
CA GLY A 293 28.77 10.01 7.33
C GLY A 293 28.39 8.60 7.84
N GLU A 294 27.15 8.19 7.64
CA GLU A 294 26.63 6.86 8.03
C GLU A 294 25.73 6.27 6.93
N VAL A 295 25.53 4.96 6.97
CA VAL A 295 24.78 4.22 5.96
C VAL A 295 23.29 4.62 5.92
N SER A 296 22.70 4.99 7.05
CA SER A 296 21.29 5.41 7.14
C SER A 296 21.04 6.85 6.67
N ALA A 297 22.09 7.65 6.44
CA ALA A 297 21.94 8.99 5.91
C ALA A 297 21.54 8.97 4.42
N THR A 298 20.54 9.75 4.05
CA THR A 298 20.02 9.76 2.67
C THR A 298 20.74 10.73 1.74
N LEU A 299 21.58 11.60 2.27
CA LEU A 299 22.43 12.51 1.49
C LEU A 299 23.91 12.14 1.68
N VAL A 300 24.70 12.35 0.64
CA VAL A 300 26.17 12.19 0.71
C VAL A 300 26.76 13.28 1.60
N PRO A 301 27.80 12.98 2.43
CA PRO A 301 28.43 13.97 3.29
C PRO A 301 28.84 15.25 2.57
N GLY A 302 28.54 16.41 3.17
CA GLY A 302 28.77 17.75 2.62
C GLY A 302 27.64 18.32 1.76
N SER A 303 26.62 17.52 1.46
CA SER A 303 25.48 17.95 0.63
C SER A 303 24.66 19.07 1.26
N CYS A 304 24.47 19.02 2.58
CA CYS A 304 23.70 20.02 3.30
C CYS A 304 24.39 21.39 3.30
N ASN A 305 25.71 21.41 3.47
CA ASN A 305 26.49 22.64 3.46
C ASN A 305 26.58 23.26 2.06
N SER A 306 26.67 22.44 1.02
CA SER A 306 26.68 22.87 -0.38
C SER A 306 25.28 23.13 -0.96
N LYS A 307 24.22 22.80 -0.20
CA LYS A 307 22.81 22.83 -0.65
C LYS A 307 22.59 22.00 -1.92
N ASN A 308 23.35 20.93 -2.09
CA ASN A 308 23.19 20.02 -3.21
C ASN A 308 22.25 18.87 -2.82
N TRP A 309 20.96 19.12 -2.90
CA TRP A 309 19.90 18.17 -2.51
C TRP A 309 19.75 16.98 -3.46
N ASN A 310 20.41 17.02 -4.63
CA ASN A 310 20.43 15.93 -5.60
C ASN A 310 21.59 14.94 -5.36
N ASN A 311 22.50 15.26 -4.45
CA ASN A 311 23.60 14.37 -4.09
C ASN A 311 23.15 13.32 -3.07
N VAL A 312 22.39 12.34 -3.56
CA VAL A 312 21.66 11.33 -2.79
C VAL A 312 22.54 10.09 -2.60
N SER A 313 22.61 9.55 -1.38
CA SER A 313 23.33 8.30 -1.06
C SER A 313 22.60 7.07 -1.62
N GLU A 314 23.22 5.89 -1.56
CA GLU A 314 22.55 4.62 -1.92
C GLU A 314 21.28 4.38 -1.11
N CYS A 315 21.33 4.65 0.21
CA CYS A 315 20.15 4.62 1.07
C CYS A 315 19.08 5.59 0.56
N GLY A 316 19.48 6.82 0.24
CA GLY A 316 18.57 7.84 -0.27
C GLY A 316 17.96 7.48 -1.61
N GLN A 317 18.72 6.89 -2.54
CA GLN A 317 18.19 6.41 -3.83
C GLN A 317 17.12 5.32 -3.63
N LEU A 318 17.40 4.34 -2.75
CA LEU A 318 16.44 3.31 -2.41
C LEU A 318 15.15 3.91 -1.84
N ILE A 319 15.25 4.79 -0.84
CA ILE A 319 14.10 5.37 -0.16
C ILE A 319 13.29 6.29 -1.09
N LYS A 320 13.97 7.14 -1.86
CA LYS A 320 13.32 7.95 -2.90
C LYS A 320 12.52 7.08 -3.87
N GLY A 321 13.13 5.97 -4.33
CA GLY A 321 12.46 4.99 -5.18
C GLY A 321 11.23 4.36 -4.51
N LEU A 322 11.33 3.95 -3.24
CA LEU A 322 10.22 3.34 -2.50
C LEU A 322 9.07 4.32 -2.20
N ILE A 323 9.35 5.60 -2.00
CA ILE A 323 8.32 6.64 -1.85
C ILE A 323 7.61 6.87 -3.18
N SER A 324 8.36 7.04 -4.28
CA SER A 324 7.85 7.42 -5.59
C SER A 324 7.17 6.27 -6.35
N ALA A 325 7.69 5.04 -6.24
CA ALA A 325 7.16 3.85 -6.95
C ALA A 325 5.72 3.52 -6.59
N ASN A 326 5.27 3.96 -5.45
CA ASN A 326 3.93 3.73 -4.95
C ASN A 326 3.25 5.07 -4.65
N LYS A 327 3.21 5.99 -5.61
CA LYS A 327 2.45 7.24 -5.42
C LYS A 327 1.08 6.90 -4.89
N ILE A 328 0.84 7.24 -3.62
CA ILE A 328 -0.47 7.05 -3.02
C ILE A 328 -1.40 8.04 -3.71
N SER A 329 -2.33 7.55 -4.50
CA SER A 329 -3.44 8.36 -4.96
C SER A 329 -4.39 8.53 -3.77
N PHE A 330 -4.37 9.69 -3.16
CA PHE A 330 -5.38 10.04 -2.18
C PHE A 330 -6.65 10.44 -2.94
N GLU A 331 -7.76 9.77 -2.64
CA GLU A 331 -9.06 10.22 -3.12
C GLU A 331 -9.54 11.37 -2.24
N ALA A 332 -10.03 12.43 -2.87
CA ALA A 332 -10.52 13.59 -2.14
C ALA A 332 -11.67 13.20 -1.21
N CYS A 333 -11.63 13.70 0.04
CA CYS A 333 -12.69 13.55 1.02
C CYS A 333 -13.98 14.34 0.67
N ASN A 334 -14.19 14.67 -0.59
CA ASN A 334 -15.33 15.45 -1.09
C ASN A 334 -16.55 14.59 -1.43
N GLY A 335 -16.85 13.59 -0.63
CA GLY A 335 -17.95 12.67 -0.88
C GLY A 335 -19.22 12.95 -0.08
N GLN A 336 -19.72 14.18 -0.06
CA GLN A 336 -21.17 14.41 0.03
C GLN A 336 -21.68 14.97 -1.29
N ASN A 337 -21.76 14.13 -2.31
CA ASN A 337 -22.71 14.34 -3.37
C ASN A 337 -24.10 14.06 -2.78
N ASN A 338 -24.77 15.13 -2.35
CA ASN A 338 -26.20 15.22 -2.25
C ASN A 338 -26.78 14.99 -3.65
N ASN A 339 -26.92 13.75 -4.06
CA ASN A 339 -27.85 13.34 -5.08
C ASN A 339 -29.15 12.93 -4.40
N GLN A 340 -29.79 13.90 -3.76
CA GLN A 340 -31.24 13.96 -3.77
C GLN A 340 -31.65 14.55 -5.12
N ASN A 341 -31.73 13.71 -6.12
CA ASN A 341 -32.55 14.01 -7.28
C ASN A 341 -33.89 13.36 -7.07
N ASN A 342 -34.83 14.25 -6.76
CA ASN A 342 -36.25 14.09 -6.96
C ASN A 342 -36.58 13.28 -8.22
N ASN A 343 -37.25 12.17 -8.03
CA ASN A 343 -38.23 11.70 -8.96
C ASN A 343 -39.48 11.36 -8.16
N GLU A 344 -40.26 12.40 -7.90
CA GLU A 344 -41.72 12.23 -7.87
C GLU A 344 -42.15 11.88 -9.30
N ASN A 345 -42.78 10.75 -9.47
CA ASN A 345 -44.10 10.67 -10.01
C ASN A 345 -44.56 9.23 -10.25
N GLN A 346 -45.71 9.04 -9.68
CA GLN A 346 -46.89 8.35 -10.16
C GLN A 346 -47.03 6.85 -9.89
N ASN A 347 -47.83 6.63 -8.85
CA ASN A 347 -49.22 6.11 -8.93
C ASN A 347 -49.37 4.67 -9.48
N ASN A 348 -49.82 3.77 -8.69
CA ASN A 348 -51.22 3.38 -8.41
C ASN A 348 -51.25 2.07 -7.62
N GLN A 349 -51.86 2.14 -6.47
CA GLN A 349 -53.07 1.41 -6.04
C GLN A 349 -53.19 -0.06 -6.49
N ASN A 350 -53.23 -0.97 -5.56
CA ASN A 350 -54.41 -1.56 -4.94
C ASN A 350 -54.01 -2.69 -3.98
N ASN A 351 -54.34 -2.52 -2.71
CA ASN A 351 -55.35 -3.26 -1.92
C ASN A 351 -55.46 -4.78 -2.13
N ASN A 352 -55.22 -5.58 -1.15
CA ASN A 352 -56.10 -6.02 -0.07
C ASN A 352 -55.50 -7.26 0.60
N GLU A 353 -55.35 -7.20 1.91
CA GLU A 353 -56.08 -7.98 2.93
C GLU A 353 -56.20 -9.49 2.64
N ASN A 354 -55.78 -10.37 3.48
CA ASN A 354 -56.26 -10.73 4.81
C ASN A 354 -55.57 -12.02 5.30
N GLN A 355 -55.08 -11.93 6.51
CA GLN A 355 -55.43 -12.73 7.70
C GLN A 355 -55.52 -14.26 7.61
N ASN A 356 -54.74 -14.83 8.47
CA ASN A 356 -55.10 -15.74 9.58
C ASN A 356 -55.02 -17.25 9.42
N ASN A 357 -54.34 -17.71 10.39
CA ASN A 357 -54.62 -18.78 11.37
C ASN A 357 -54.17 -20.22 11.07
N GLN A 358 -53.22 -20.55 11.88
CA GLN A 358 -53.27 -21.54 13.01
C GLN A 358 -53.69 -22.98 12.68
N ASN A 359 -52.81 -23.79 13.19
CA ASN A 359 -53.00 -24.98 14.05
C ASN A 359 -53.01 -26.37 13.44
N ASN A 360 -52.02 -27.04 13.92
CA ASN A 360 -52.08 -28.33 14.68
C ASN A 360 -52.36 -29.63 13.96
N ASN A 361 -51.49 -30.52 14.34
CA ASN A 361 -51.64 -31.88 14.82
C ASN A 361 -51.35 -33.05 13.89
N GLU A 362 -50.27 -33.69 14.36
CA GLU A 362 -50.15 -35.15 14.58
C GLU A 362 -51.01 -36.09 13.74
N ASN A 363 -50.38 -36.98 13.01
CA ASN A 363 -50.36 -38.36 13.44
C ASN A 363 -49.49 -39.26 12.54
N GLN A 364 -48.84 -40.17 13.22
CA GLN A 364 -48.17 -41.35 12.78
C GLN A 364 -48.94 -42.15 11.74
N ASN A 365 -48.28 -42.70 10.73
CA ASN A 365 -48.25 -44.16 10.61
C ASN A 365 -47.21 -44.68 9.63
N ASN A 366 -46.53 -45.69 10.08
CA ASN A 366 -45.64 -46.60 9.38
C ASN A 366 -46.23 -47.08 8.05
N ASN A 367 -45.35 -47.12 7.02
CA ASN A 367 -45.20 -48.42 6.31
C ASN A 367 -43.88 -48.44 5.53
N GLU A 368 -43.16 -49.49 5.78
CA GLU A 368 -42.04 -50.00 5.02
C GLU A 368 -42.42 -50.09 3.53
N ASN A 369 -41.51 -49.62 2.63
CA ASN A 369 -41.10 -50.48 1.55
C ASN A 369 -39.94 -49.88 0.72
N GLN A 370 -38.87 -50.69 0.73
CA GLN A 370 -38.02 -51.03 -0.40
C GLN A 370 -37.18 -49.92 -1.06
N ASN A 371 -35.91 -49.96 -0.70
CA ASN A 371 -34.76 -49.75 -1.59
C ASN A 371 -35.12 -49.68 -3.08
N ASN A 372 -34.96 -48.48 -3.64
CA ASN A 372 -34.43 -48.30 -4.97
C ASN A 372 -33.40 -47.19 -4.92
N GLN A 373 -32.18 -47.57 -4.57
CA GLN A 373 -30.99 -46.80 -4.96
C GLN A 373 -30.88 -46.89 -6.49
N GLN A 374 -31.56 -45.98 -7.19
CA GLN A 374 -31.09 -45.57 -8.49
C GLN A 374 -29.84 -44.75 -8.23
N GLN A 375 -28.68 -45.38 -8.34
CA GLN A 375 -27.45 -44.69 -8.68
C GLN A 375 -27.76 -43.92 -9.97
N GLN A 376 -28.00 -42.61 -9.86
CA GLN A 376 -27.86 -41.72 -10.98
C GLN A 376 -26.42 -41.85 -11.42
N GLN A 377 -26.21 -42.57 -12.51
CA GLN A 377 -24.96 -42.63 -13.24
C GLN A 377 -24.77 -41.19 -13.74
N GLU A 378 -23.90 -40.42 -13.04
CA GLU A 378 -23.53 -39.11 -13.51
C GLU A 378 -22.93 -39.24 -14.92
N ASP A 379 -23.38 -38.45 -15.87
CA ASP A 379 -22.80 -38.39 -17.20
C ASP A 379 -21.30 -38.15 -17.09
N PRO A 380 -20.46 -38.83 -17.88
CA PRO A 380 -19.04 -38.63 -17.84
C PRO A 380 -18.69 -37.18 -18.13
N VAL A 381 -17.83 -36.58 -17.28
CA VAL A 381 -17.37 -35.20 -17.48
C VAL A 381 -16.61 -35.13 -18.81
N ALA A 382 -17.10 -34.32 -19.74
CA ALA A 382 -16.42 -34.08 -21.01
C ALA A 382 -15.32 -33.02 -20.80
N TYR A 383 -14.10 -33.37 -21.18
CA TYR A 383 -12.95 -32.45 -21.11
C TYR A 383 -12.57 -31.96 -22.50
N PRO A 384 -12.06 -30.72 -22.65
CA PRO A 384 -11.40 -30.27 -23.85
C PRO A 384 -10.09 -31.04 -24.06
N THR A 385 -9.43 -30.84 -25.21
CA THR A 385 -8.08 -31.37 -25.42
C THR A 385 -7.09 -30.71 -24.48
N LEU A 386 -6.52 -31.49 -23.55
CA LEU A 386 -5.57 -31.01 -22.56
C LEU A 386 -4.13 -31.21 -23.06
N VAL A 387 -3.27 -30.25 -22.79
CA VAL A 387 -1.83 -30.35 -23.03
C VAL A 387 -1.13 -31.05 -21.88
N LYS A 388 -0.07 -31.78 -22.17
CA LYS A 388 0.72 -32.54 -21.19
C LYS A 388 1.96 -31.79 -20.70
N GLU A 389 2.34 -30.73 -21.42
CA GLU A 389 3.51 -29.89 -21.13
C GLU A 389 3.11 -28.44 -21.16
N ILE A 390 3.76 -27.65 -20.32
CA ILE A 390 3.56 -26.20 -20.25
C ILE A 390 4.56 -25.56 -21.21
N THR A 391 4.08 -24.76 -22.15
CA THR A 391 4.90 -23.85 -22.93
C THR A 391 4.90 -22.46 -22.30
N GLN A 392 6.06 -21.94 -21.98
CA GLN A 392 6.23 -20.64 -21.39
C GLN A 392 5.60 -19.55 -22.28
N GLY A 393 4.79 -18.70 -21.68
CA GLY A 393 4.18 -17.56 -22.33
C GLY A 393 2.86 -17.85 -23.02
N ASP A 394 2.49 -19.12 -23.20
CA ASP A 394 1.19 -19.51 -23.75
C ASP A 394 0.04 -19.19 -22.78
N VAL A 395 -1.14 -19.06 -23.35
CA VAL A 395 -2.39 -18.80 -22.63
C VAL A 395 -3.24 -20.06 -22.59
N TYR A 396 -3.70 -20.38 -21.39
CA TYR A 396 -4.47 -21.58 -21.09
C TYR A 396 -5.78 -21.25 -20.37
N ARG A 397 -6.79 -22.14 -20.56
CA ARG A 397 -7.83 -22.34 -19.54
C ARG A 397 -7.40 -23.47 -18.64
N ILE A 398 -7.63 -23.29 -17.33
CA ILE A 398 -7.25 -24.26 -16.31
C ILE A 398 -8.51 -24.97 -15.84
N VAL A 399 -8.61 -26.26 -16.15
CA VAL A 399 -9.82 -27.08 -16.03
C VAL A 399 -9.73 -27.98 -14.81
N ASN A 400 -10.74 -27.96 -13.95
CA ASN A 400 -10.80 -28.88 -12.80
C ASN A 400 -11.22 -30.28 -13.21
N LYS A 401 -10.52 -31.30 -12.72
CA LYS A 401 -10.78 -32.70 -13.08
C LYS A 401 -12.13 -33.19 -12.59
N LYS A 402 -12.56 -32.81 -11.39
CA LYS A 402 -13.81 -33.30 -10.80
C LYS A 402 -15.06 -32.72 -11.45
N SER A 403 -15.02 -31.44 -11.79
CA SER A 403 -16.20 -30.69 -12.25
C SER A 403 -16.24 -30.45 -13.75
N GLY A 404 -15.07 -30.53 -14.44
CA GLY A 404 -14.92 -30.09 -15.83
C GLY A 404 -15.04 -28.57 -16.03
N LYS A 405 -15.16 -27.81 -14.94
CA LYS A 405 -15.26 -26.35 -14.95
C LYS A 405 -13.88 -25.72 -14.98
N VAL A 406 -13.82 -24.43 -15.31
CA VAL A 406 -12.56 -23.68 -15.47
C VAL A 406 -12.37 -22.66 -14.37
N MET A 407 -11.10 -22.33 -14.08
CA MET A 407 -10.75 -21.19 -13.23
C MET A 407 -11.19 -19.87 -13.88
N SER A 408 -11.70 -18.96 -13.09
CA SER A 408 -12.08 -17.61 -13.51
C SER A 408 -11.88 -16.61 -12.38
N ILE A 409 -11.59 -15.36 -12.76
CA ILE A 409 -11.58 -14.25 -11.81
C ILE A 409 -12.97 -13.63 -11.75
N GLU A 410 -13.59 -13.73 -10.58
CA GLU A 410 -14.92 -13.21 -10.33
C GLU A 410 -14.89 -12.08 -9.29
N ASN A 411 -15.94 -11.25 -9.26
CA ASN A 411 -16.06 -10.12 -8.32
C ASN A 411 -14.83 -9.19 -8.27
N GLY A 412 -14.12 -9.06 -9.40
CA GLY A 412 -12.93 -8.22 -9.53
C GLY A 412 -11.62 -8.84 -9.03
N SER A 413 -11.63 -9.79 -8.10
CA SER A 413 -10.40 -10.37 -7.56
C SER A 413 -10.45 -11.85 -7.18
N ASP A 414 -11.62 -12.44 -6.97
CA ASP A 414 -11.77 -13.78 -6.41
C ASP A 414 -11.54 -14.89 -7.43
N LEU A 415 -10.69 -15.86 -7.13
CA LEU A 415 -10.53 -17.05 -7.96
C LEU A 415 -11.63 -18.07 -7.68
N LYS A 416 -12.42 -18.40 -8.69
CA LYS A 416 -13.54 -19.34 -8.62
C LYS A 416 -13.53 -20.31 -9.77
N GLN A 417 -14.27 -21.42 -9.65
CA GLN A 417 -14.60 -22.24 -10.80
C GLN A 417 -15.94 -21.82 -11.40
N VAL A 418 -16.00 -21.76 -12.72
CA VAL A 418 -17.21 -21.43 -13.49
C VAL A 418 -17.36 -22.31 -14.70
N LYS A 419 -18.55 -22.30 -15.31
CA LYS A 419 -18.77 -22.93 -16.61
C LYS A 419 -17.85 -22.31 -17.67
N ARG A 420 -17.27 -23.14 -18.54
CA ARG A 420 -16.43 -22.70 -19.65
C ARG A 420 -17.19 -21.78 -20.61
N ASP A 421 -16.61 -20.62 -20.90
CA ASP A 421 -17.04 -19.67 -21.93
C ASP A 421 -15.85 -19.33 -22.83
N GLU A 422 -16.00 -19.51 -24.14
CA GLU A 422 -14.91 -19.30 -25.11
C GLU A 422 -14.49 -17.82 -25.23
N ASN A 423 -15.40 -16.90 -24.94
CA ASN A 423 -15.21 -15.47 -25.12
C ASN A 423 -14.82 -14.74 -23.83
N ASP A 424 -14.87 -15.42 -22.68
CA ASP A 424 -14.58 -14.80 -21.39
C ASP A 424 -13.08 -14.84 -21.07
N LYS A 425 -12.40 -13.68 -21.20
CA LYS A 425 -10.98 -13.52 -20.91
C LYS A 425 -10.62 -13.69 -19.44
N LYS A 426 -11.58 -13.55 -18.50
CA LYS A 426 -11.36 -13.80 -17.08
C LYS A 426 -11.02 -15.26 -16.80
N GLN A 427 -11.34 -16.17 -17.72
CA GLN A 427 -11.04 -17.60 -17.65
C GLN A 427 -9.68 -17.97 -18.26
N LEU A 428 -8.95 -16.98 -18.77
CA LEU A 428 -7.68 -17.20 -19.48
C LEU A 428 -6.50 -16.81 -18.59
N PHE A 429 -5.51 -17.69 -18.51
CA PHE A 429 -4.32 -17.49 -17.72
C PHE A 429 -3.06 -17.72 -18.55
N ARG A 430 -2.19 -16.72 -18.58
CA ARG A 430 -0.88 -16.82 -19.18
C ARG A 430 0.13 -17.35 -18.17
N LEU A 431 0.84 -18.42 -18.52
CA LEU A 431 1.84 -19.02 -17.67
C LEU A 431 3.22 -18.47 -18.04
N LYS A 432 3.80 -17.65 -17.16
CA LYS A 432 5.15 -17.07 -17.32
C LYS A 432 6.10 -17.72 -16.33
N GLU A 433 7.13 -18.39 -16.83
CA GLU A 433 8.12 -19.05 -15.99
C GLU A 433 9.00 -18.02 -15.26
N ALA A 434 9.33 -18.32 -14.01
CA ALA A 434 10.24 -17.56 -13.17
C ALA A 434 10.89 -18.48 -12.13
N ASP A 435 12.19 -18.74 -12.26
CA ASP A 435 13.00 -19.53 -11.33
C ASP A 435 12.44 -20.95 -11.05
N GLY A 436 11.97 -21.64 -12.09
CA GLY A 436 11.39 -22.99 -12.00
C GLY A 436 9.95 -23.01 -11.46
N PHE A 437 9.31 -21.87 -11.34
CA PHE A 437 7.91 -21.67 -11.00
C PHE A 437 7.20 -20.89 -12.10
N TYR A 438 5.88 -20.72 -11.99
CA TYR A 438 5.09 -19.96 -12.94
C TYR A 438 4.30 -18.85 -12.25
N PHE A 439 4.28 -17.67 -12.85
CA PHE A 439 3.21 -16.72 -12.63
C PHE A 439 1.98 -17.14 -13.43
N LEU A 440 0.81 -17.12 -12.78
CA LEU A 440 -0.48 -17.27 -13.43
C LEU A 440 -1.07 -15.88 -13.61
N GLN A 441 -0.84 -15.29 -14.77
CA GLN A 441 -1.35 -13.98 -15.12
C GLN A 441 -2.72 -14.09 -15.76
N ASN A 442 -3.74 -13.49 -15.17
CA ASN A 442 -5.05 -13.44 -15.81
C ASN A 442 -5.00 -12.58 -17.08
N ASP A 443 -5.59 -13.06 -18.18
CA ASP A 443 -5.45 -12.38 -19.48
C ASP A 443 -6.35 -11.16 -19.64
N ASP A 444 -7.38 -11.01 -18.82
CA ASP A 444 -8.24 -9.84 -18.79
C ASP A 444 -7.60 -8.70 -17.98
N SER A 445 -7.39 -8.92 -16.69
CA SER A 445 -6.88 -7.92 -15.75
C SER A 445 -5.38 -7.67 -15.83
N LYS A 446 -4.60 -8.62 -16.39
CA LYS A 446 -3.13 -8.68 -16.35
C LYS A 446 -2.52 -8.87 -14.95
N PHE A 447 -3.34 -9.11 -13.93
CA PHE A 447 -2.92 -9.37 -12.56
C PHE A 447 -2.49 -10.82 -12.35
N MET A 448 -1.71 -11.08 -11.29
CA MET A 448 -1.17 -12.41 -10.95
C MET A 448 -2.01 -13.06 -9.87
N LEU A 449 -2.23 -14.38 -9.97
CA LEU A 449 -2.82 -15.12 -8.86
C LEU A 449 -1.88 -15.12 -7.65
N SER A 450 -2.43 -14.90 -6.46
CA SER A 450 -1.71 -14.84 -5.19
C SER A 450 -2.50 -15.48 -4.06
N ASN A 451 -1.78 -16.14 -3.14
CA ASN A 451 -2.33 -16.59 -1.85
C ASN A 451 -2.05 -15.60 -0.72
N LYS A 452 -1.41 -14.46 -1.02
CA LYS A 452 -1.06 -13.41 -0.07
C LYS A 452 -0.29 -13.92 1.16
N TYR A 453 0.60 -14.89 0.94
CA TYR A 453 1.40 -15.56 1.99
C TYR A 453 0.57 -16.31 3.06
N VAL A 454 -0.72 -16.55 2.82
CA VAL A 454 -1.55 -17.34 3.74
C VAL A 454 -1.60 -18.77 3.25
N ASN A 455 -1.14 -19.74 4.07
CA ASN A 455 -0.99 -21.15 3.71
C ASN A 455 -1.83 -22.08 4.62
N ASN A 456 -3.02 -21.65 5.00
CA ASN A 456 -3.97 -22.45 5.78
C ASN A 456 -4.96 -23.18 4.87
N ASP A 457 -5.54 -24.28 5.34
CA ASP A 457 -6.66 -24.91 4.66
C ASP A 457 -7.84 -23.93 4.56
N GLY A 458 -8.43 -23.83 3.37
CA GLY A 458 -9.49 -22.88 3.07
C GLY A 458 -9.02 -21.46 2.70
N THR A 459 -7.69 -21.23 2.57
CA THR A 459 -7.19 -19.92 2.09
C THR A 459 -7.69 -19.64 0.68
N LYS A 460 -8.47 -18.57 0.52
CA LYS A 460 -8.96 -18.10 -0.78
C LYS A 460 -7.82 -17.52 -1.60
N ILE A 461 -7.84 -17.82 -2.89
CA ILE A 461 -6.92 -17.25 -3.86
C ILE A 461 -7.56 -16.04 -4.51
N SER A 462 -6.77 -15.01 -4.70
CA SER A 462 -7.18 -13.80 -5.38
C SER A 462 -6.13 -13.40 -6.42
N GLN A 463 -6.44 -12.36 -7.19
CA GLN A 463 -5.45 -11.73 -8.05
C GLN A 463 -4.97 -10.40 -7.46
N GLU A 464 -3.74 -10.02 -7.80
CA GLU A 464 -3.13 -8.74 -7.45
C GLU A 464 -2.14 -8.32 -8.54
N GLU A 465 -1.73 -7.06 -8.57
CA GLU A 465 -0.71 -6.60 -9.50
C GLU A 465 0.57 -7.44 -9.36
N LYS A 466 1.27 -7.62 -10.48
CA LYS A 466 2.57 -8.29 -10.44
C LYS A 466 3.50 -7.52 -9.52
N SER A 467 4.05 -8.20 -8.52
CA SER A 467 5.10 -7.62 -7.69
C SER A 467 6.33 -7.32 -8.55
N GLU A 468 6.94 -6.17 -8.36
CA GLU A 468 8.22 -5.81 -8.97
C GLU A 468 9.38 -6.61 -8.36
N TYR A 469 9.15 -7.24 -7.21
CA TYR A 469 10.13 -8.05 -6.48
C TYR A 469 9.77 -9.53 -6.53
N ASP A 470 10.73 -10.39 -6.18
CA ASP A 470 10.46 -11.82 -6.01
C ASP A 470 9.38 -12.03 -4.94
N ASN A 471 8.18 -12.33 -5.39
CA ASN A 471 7.03 -12.54 -4.53
C ASN A 471 6.61 -14.03 -4.59
N PRO A 472 7.04 -14.85 -3.63
CA PRO A 472 6.67 -16.27 -3.58
C PRO A 472 5.17 -16.51 -3.56
N SER A 473 4.36 -15.58 -3.04
CA SER A 473 2.90 -15.72 -3.01
C SER A 473 2.25 -15.68 -4.39
N GLN A 474 2.93 -15.12 -5.39
CA GLN A 474 2.49 -15.05 -6.80
C GLN A 474 3.09 -16.15 -7.67
N LYS A 475 3.97 -17.00 -7.13
CA LYS A 475 4.65 -18.07 -7.86
C LYS A 475 4.05 -19.44 -7.56
N TRP A 476 3.81 -20.21 -8.60
CA TRP A 476 3.10 -21.48 -8.54
C TRP A 476 3.91 -22.61 -9.16
N SER A 477 3.87 -23.77 -8.55
CA SER A 477 4.49 -25.00 -9.03
C SER A 477 3.43 -25.93 -9.60
N PHE A 478 3.71 -26.52 -10.76
CA PHE A 478 2.85 -27.52 -11.42
C PHE A 478 3.52 -28.89 -11.33
N LYS A 479 3.01 -29.75 -10.47
CA LYS A 479 3.49 -31.13 -10.33
C LYS A 479 2.60 -32.06 -11.14
N LYS A 480 3.17 -32.81 -12.07
CA LYS A 480 2.43 -33.79 -12.86
C LYS A 480 1.80 -34.89 -12.01
N ALA A 481 0.55 -35.20 -12.33
CA ALA A 481 -0.25 -36.28 -11.78
C ALA A 481 -0.97 -36.98 -12.94
N ASN A 482 -0.27 -37.85 -13.67
CA ASN A 482 -0.67 -38.44 -14.98
C ASN A 482 -0.84 -37.34 -16.06
N ASP A 483 -2.04 -37.21 -16.65
CA ASP A 483 -2.39 -36.17 -17.63
C ASP A 483 -2.87 -34.86 -16.97
N TRP A 484 -2.78 -34.74 -15.67
CA TRP A 484 -3.22 -33.61 -14.88
C TRP A 484 -2.07 -32.99 -14.10
N PHE A 485 -2.32 -31.86 -13.45
CA PHE A 485 -1.38 -31.18 -12.58
C PHE A 485 -1.98 -30.93 -11.19
N SER A 486 -1.17 -31.12 -10.17
CA SER A 486 -1.39 -30.54 -8.84
C SER A 486 -0.65 -29.22 -8.76
N ILE A 487 -1.31 -28.15 -8.32
CA ILE A 487 -0.77 -26.80 -8.34
C ILE A 487 -0.59 -26.31 -6.90
N SER A 488 0.66 -26.02 -6.51
CA SER A 488 1.03 -25.49 -5.18
C SER A 488 1.66 -24.11 -5.27
N ASN A 489 1.55 -23.34 -4.16
CA ASN A 489 2.15 -22.00 -4.10
C ASN A 489 3.58 -22.07 -3.56
N LYS A 490 4.50 -21.27 -4.11
CA LYS A 490 5.91 -21.20 -3.67
C LYS A 490 6.06 -20.75 -2.22
N SER A 491 5.14 -19.92 -1.69
CA SER A 491 5.18 -19.46 -0.31
C SER A 491 4.82 -20.56 0.71
N ASP A 492 4.23 -21.67 0.27
CA ASP A 492 4.13 -22.90 1.08
C ASP A 492 5.40 -23.72 0.94
N TYR A 493 6.40 -23.44 1.75
CA TYR A 493 7.70 -24.14 1.75
C TYR A 493 7.59 -25.64 2.04
N SER A 494 6.48 -26.09 2.62
CA SER A 494 6.23 -27.52 2.84
C SER A 494 5.76 -28.22 1.56
N GLY A 495 5.21 -27.49 0.61
CA GLY A 495 4.60 -28.03 -0.61
C GLY A 495 3.38 -28.91 -0.32
N SER A 496 2.83 -28.83 0.88
CA SER A 496 1.72 -29.68 1.33
C SER A 496 0.34 -29.17 0.93
N LYS A 497 0.25 -27.89 0.55
CA LYS A 497 -0.99 -27.23 0.15
C LYS A 497 -1.07 -27.08 -1.37
N VAL A 498 -2.24 -27.40 -1.91
CA VAL A 498 -2.50 -27.32 -3.35
C VAL A 498 -3.81 -26.61 -3.64
N LEU A 499 -3.98 -26.11 -4.85
CA LEU A 499 -5.25 -25.52 -5.29
C LEU A 499 -6.33 -26.60 -5.30
N SER A 500 -7.43 -26.31 -4.63
CA SER A 500 -8.58 -27.20 -4.46
C SER A 500 -9.87 -26.43 -4.69
N VAL A 501 -10.86 -27.06 -5.29
CA VAL A 501 -12.22 -26.53 -5.27
C VAL A 501 -12.81 -26.73 -3.86
N GLU A 502 -13.25 -25.65 -3.24
CA GLU A 502 -13.79 -25.68 -1.88
C GLU A 502 -14.96 -26.66 -1.74
N ASN A 503 -14.91 -27.50 -0.70
CA ASN A 503 -15.87 -28.58 -0.42
C ASN A 503 -16.08 -29.57 -1.59
N ALA A 504 -15.08 -29.70 -2.46
CA ALA A 504 -15.14 -30.55 -3.66
C ALA A 504 -16.40 -30.29 -4.54
N SER A 505 -16.88 -29.04 -4.55
CA SER A 505 -18.11 -28.61 -5.22
C SER A 505 -18.02 -28.77 -6.75
N LYS A 506 -19.13 -29.18 -7.38
CA LYS A 506 -19.31 -29.15 -8.83
C LYS A 506 -20.10 -27.91 -9.31
N GLN A 507 -20.50 -27.02 -8.40
CA GLN A 507 -21.34 -25.87 -8.72
C GLN A 507 -20.52 -24.71 -9.32
N ASP A 508 -21.18 -23.87 -10.11
CA ASP A 508 -20.62 -22.60 -10.57
C ASP A 508 -20.38 -21.66 -9.39
N ASN A 509 -19.38 -20.80 -9.53
CA ASN A 509 -18.96 -19.84 -8.52
C ASN A 509 -18.44 -20.43 -7.20
N ALA A 510 -18.12 -21.73 -7.14
CA ALA A 510 -17.41 -22.30 -6.00
C ALA A 510 -16.00 -21.71 -5.91
N ASN A 511 -15.56 -21.39 -4.68
CA ASN A 511 -14.25 -20.82 -4.45
C ASN A 511 -13.16 -21.84 -4.79
N ILE A 512 -12.02 -21.34 -5.28
CA ILE A 512 -10.79 -22.10 -5.36
C ILE A 512 -9.89 -21.63 -4.22
N VAL A 513 -9.45 -22.59 -3.42
CA VAL A 513 -8.73 -22.35 -2.17
C VAL A 513 -7.44 -23.15 -2.11
N LEU A 514 -6.50 -22.80 -1.24
CA LEU A 514 -5.45 -23.72 -0.83
C LEU A 514 -6.01 -24.73 0.17
N TYR A 515 -5.63 -26.00 0.00
CA TYR A 515 -6.03 -27.07 0.91
C TYR A 515 -4.94 -28.15 1.01
N SER A 516 -4.90 -28.86 2.14
CA SER A 516 -3.99 -29.98 2.32
C SER A 516 -4.16 -31.00 1.18
N SER A 517 -3.06 -31.43 0.57
CA SER A 517 -3.10 -32.35 -0.57
C SER A 517 -3.69 -33.71 -0.15
N ASN A 518 -4.73 -34.13 -0.85
CA ASN A 518 -5.41 -35.43 -0.66
C ASN A 518 -5.40 -36.27 -1.94
N ASN A 519 -4.81 -35.74 -3.05
CA ASN A 519 -4.74 -36.35 -4.37
C ASN A 519 -6.11 -36.70 -5.00
N GLN A 520 -7.17 -36.06 -4.57
CA GLN A 520 -8.51 -36.24 -5.14
C GLN A 520 -8.74 -35.32 -6.35
N ASP A 521 -9.76 -35.63 -7.15
CA ASP A 521 -10.01 -34.99 -8.43
C ASP A 521 -10.33 -33.50 -8.35
N GLU A 522 -10.83 -32.99 -7.22
CA GLU A 522 -11.03 -31.56 -6.98
C GLU A 522 -9.74 -30.74 -6.82
N GLN A 523 -8.59 -31.44 -6.65
CA GLN A 523 -7.25 -30.86 -6.54
C GLN A 523 -6.39 -31.04 -7.79
N LEU A 524 -6.97 -31.64 -8.84
CA LEU A 524 -6.28 -31.91 -10.09
C LEU A 524 -6.79 -30.99 -11.20
N TRP A 525 -5.84 -30.44 -11.97
CA TRP A 525 -6.10 -29.39 -12.95
C TRP A 525 -5.49 -29.75 -14.30
N GLY A 526 -6.27 -29.63 -15.36
CA GLY A 526 -5.81 -29.79 -16.75
C GLY A 526 -5.60 -28.44 -17.42
N LEU A 527 -4.73 -28.40 -18.41
CA LEU A 527 -4.45 -27.20 -19.18
C LEU A 527 -5.00 -27.34 -20.59
N GLU A 528 -6.02 -26.56 -20.95
CA GLU A 528 -6.51 -26.38 -22.30
C GLU A 528 -5.73 -25.25 -22.95
N TYR A 529 -4.94 -25.54 -24.00
CA TYR A 529 -4.25 -24.51 -24.77
C TYR A 529 -5.26 -23.66 -25.53
N VAL A 530 -5.10 -22.33 -25.46
CA VAL A 530 -5.97 -21.39 -26.15
C VAL A 530 -5.24 -20.68 -27.26
N TYR A 531 -4.14 -20.01 -26.97
CA TYR A 531 -3.31 -19.37 -27.99
C TYR A 531 -1.93 -18.99 -27.42
N THR A 532 -0.97 -18.82 -28.36
CA THR A 532 0.30 -18.15 -28.07
C THR A 532 0.15 -16.69 -28.43
N PRO A 533 0.34 -15.75 -27.46
CA PRO A 533 0.31 -14.32 -27.77
C PRO A 533 1.35 -13.98 -28.84
N THR A 534 0.90 -13.45 -29.97
CA THR A 534 1.76 -13.02 -31.08
C THR A 534 2.27 -11.60 -30.92
N SER A 535 1.69 -10.84 -29.97
CA SER A 535 2.20 -9.52 -29.61
C SER A 535 3.33 -9.68 -28.61
N VAL A 536 4.47 -9.09 -28.91
CA VAL A 536 5.46 -8.76 -27.89
C VAL A 536 4.69 -7.96 -26.84
N ASP A 537 4.49 -8.55 -25.65
CA ASP A 537 3.94 -7.76 -24.56
C ASP A 537 4.85 -6.54 -24.40
N ASN A 538 4.29 -5.37 -24.53
CA ASN A 538 4.94 -4.16 -24.10
C ASN A 538 5.27 -4.38 -22.62
N ILE A 539 6.51 -4.82 -22.35
CA ILE A 539 7.10 -4.58 -21.05
C ILE A 539 7.28 -3.08 -21.08
N LEU A 540 6.23 -2.36 -20.66
CA LEU A 540 6.35 -0.97 -20.29
C LEU A 540 7.28 -0.96 -19.08
N PHE A 541 8.58 -0.93 -19.33
CA PHE A 541 9.46 -0.21 -18.45
C PHE A 541 8.95 1.22 -18.51
N LYS A 542 8.47 1.71 -17.42
CA LYS A 542 7.89 3.06 -17.24
C LYS A 542 8.83 4.19 -17.69
N ASP A 543 10.00 3.84 -18.19
CA ASP A 543 11.17 4.70 -18.38
C ASP A 543 11.63 4.79 -19.84
N CYS A 544 10.94 4.14 -20.79
CA CYS A 544 11.30 4.21 -22.21
C CYS A 544 10.04 4.19 -23.08
N VAL A 545 9.81 5.25 -23.85
CA VAL A 545 8.65 5.37 -24.74
C VAL A 545 9.12 5.61 -26.16
N LEU A 546 8.62 4.80 -27.09
CA LEU A 546 8.83 4.98 -28.53
C LEU A 546 7.61 5.64 -29.18
N THR A 547 7.82 6.76 -29.86
CA THR A 547 6.76 7.49 -30.56
C THR A 547 7.23 8.03 -31.91
N PRO A 548 6.36 8.00 -32.93
CA PRO A 548 5.11 7.28 -33.08
C PRO A 548 5.32 5.79 -33.42
N THR A 549 4.34 4.93 -33.22
CA THR A 549 4.37 3.50 -33.60
C THR A 549 3.97 3.25 -35.05
N LEU A 550 3.33 4.23 -35.69
CA LEU A 550 3.01 4.24 -37.12
C LEU A 550 3.94 5.26 -37.81
N ILE A 551 4.98 4.76 -38.51
CA ILE A 551 6.16 5.52 -38.86
C ILE A 551 6.23 5.73 -40.40
N GLU A 552 6.50 6.98 -40.81
CA GLU A 552 6.80 7.29 -42.22
C GLU A 552 8.31 7.31 -42.48
N ASN A 553 9.07 8.09 -41.72
CA ASN A 553 10.51 8.25 -41.98
C ASN A 553 11.37 8.09 -40.72
N GLU A 554 10.87 8.46 -39.57
CA GLU A 554 11.65 8.48 -38.33
C GLU A 554 10.76 8.28 -37.08
N PHE A 555 11.37 7.87 -35.99
CA PHE A 555 10.75 7.80 -34.68
C PHE A 555 11.74 8.26 -33.59
N HIS A 556 11.21 8.56 -32.43
CA HIS A 556 11.96 9.01 -31.25
C HIS A 556 11.80 8.01 -30.12
N ILE A 557 12.82 7.91 -29.29
CA ILE A 557 12.79 7.15 -28.04
C ILE A 557 13.09 8.13 -26.90
N GLU A 558 12.18 8.23 -25.96
CA GLU A 558 12.37 8.97 -24.73
C GLU A 558 12.69 7.99 -23.61
N THR A 559 13.85 8.13 -22.98
CA THR A 559 14.24 7.40 -21.77
C THR A 559 14.21 8.35 -20.59
N SER A 560 13.66 7.92 -19.46
CA SER A 560 13.60 8.74 -18.24
C SER A 560 14.98 9.01 -17.62
N THR A 561 15.95 8.18 -17.94
CA THR A 561 17.31 8.24 -17.38
C THR A 561 18.27 9.06 -18.24
N GLY A 562 17.93 9.33 -19.51
CA GLY A 562 18.85 9.98 -20.45
C GLY A 562 20.11 9.17 -20.76
N GLU A 563 20.13 7.88 -20.41
CA GLU A 563 21.26 7.00 -20.69
C GLU A 563 21.33 6.62 -22.18
N ALA A 564 22.54 6.48 -22.68
CA ALA A 564 22.80 6.03 -24.04
C ALA A 564 22.17 4.65 -24.31
N THR A 565 21.53 4.51 -25.47
CA THR A 565 20.80 3.30 -25.83
C THR A 565 21.26 2.72 -27.14
N ILE A 566 21.19 1.37 -27.25
CA ILE A 566 21.32 0.64 -28.49
C ILE A 566 19.93 0.33 -29.01
N VAL A 567 19.66 0.63 -30.28
CA VAL A 567 18.36 0.39 -30.90
C VAL A 567 18.51 -0.48 -32.13
N ASP A 568 17.96 -1.67 -32.05
CA ASP A 568 17.96 -2.67 -33.12
C ASP A 568 16.56 -2.81 -33.73
N ILE A 569 16.48 -2.83 -35.06
CA ILE A 569 15.23 -3.01 -35.79
C ILE A 569 15.27 -4.34 -36.56
N TYR A 570 14.32 -5.21 -36.24
CA TYR A 570 14.20 -6.53 -36.83
C TYR A 570 12.94 -6.66 -37.67
N THR A 571 13.00 -7.51 -38.69
CA THR A 571 11.78 -8.03 -39.33
C THR A 571 11.05 -9.00 -38.39
N PRO A 572 9.74 -9.27 -38.58
CA PRO A 572 9.00 -10.20 -37.74
C PRO A 572 9.59 -11.62 -37.65
N ASN A 573 10.37 -12.04 -38.66
CA ASN A 573 11.09 -13.32 -38.66
C ASN A 573 12.51 -13.23 -38.07
N GLY A 574 12.84 -12.14 -37.34
CA GLY A 574 14.08 -12.04 -36.57
C GLY A 574 15.32 -11.56 -37.32
N VAL A 575 15.19 -11.09 -38.58
CA VAL A 575 16.34 -10.57 -39.35
C VAL A 575 16.59 -9.12 -38.98
N LEU A 576 17.79 -8.80 -38.46
CA LEU A 576 18.23 -7.43 -38.16
C LEU A 576 18.28 -6.60 -39.46
N ARG A 577 17.69 -5.41 -39.42
CA ARG A 577 17.63 -4.47 -40.54
C ARG A 577 18.38 -3.18 -40.26
N LYS A 578 18.33 -2.68 -39.03
CA LYS A 578 19.00 -1.46 -38.59
C LYS A 578 19.56 -1.62 -37.19
N HIS A 579 20.67 -0.95 -36.96
CA HIS A 579 21.34 -0.86 -35.68
C HIS A 579 21.76 0.60 -35.46
N PHE A 580 21.43 1.17 -34.29
CA PHE A 580 21.75 2.54 -33.90
C PHE A 580 22.33 2.53 -32.49
N GLU A 581 23.33 3.36 -32.24
CA GLU A 581 23.93 3.58 -30.93
C GLU A 581 23.84 5.06 -30.59
N ASP A 582 23.26 5.37 -29.44
CA ASP A 582 23.22 6.71 -28.81
C ASP A 582 22.67 7.83 -29.69
N GLU A 583 21.59 7.58 -30.43
CA GLU A 583 20.89 8.54 -31.24
C GLU A 583 19.59 9.00 -30.56
N CYS A 584 19.18 10.27 -30.81
CA CYS A 584 17.90 10.81 -30.29
C CYS A 584 16.74 10.61 -31.29
N THR A 585 17.06 10.40 -32.58
CA THR A 585 16.10 10.26 -33.68
C THR A 585 16.55 9.15 -34.61
N TYR A 586 15.68 8.19 -34.86
CA TYR A 586 15.99 6.96 -35.58
C TYR A 586 15.38 6.99 -36.97
N ASN A 587 16.22 7.20 -37.99
CA ASN A 587 15.77 7.31 -39.38
C ASN A 587 15.58 5.91 -40.00
N VAL A 588 14.37 5.67 -40.49
CA VAL A 588 13.93 4.42 -41.12
C VAL A 588 13.32 4.63 -42.52
N SER A 589 13.63 5.75 -43.17
CA SER A 589 13.08 6.12 -44.50
C SER A 589 13.38 5.08 -45.57
N ASP A 590 14.50 4.36 -45.47
CA ASP A 590 14.95 3.30 -46.40
C ASP A 590 14.37 1.92 -46.11
N LEU A 591 13.64 1.74 -45.01
CA LEU A 591 12.94 0.47 -44.77
C LEU A 591 11.70 0.36 -45.66
N ALA A 592 11.47 -0.85 -46.16
CA ALA A 592 10.25 -1.13 -46.90
C ALA A 592 9.01 -1.02 -46.00
N LYS A 593 7.85 -0.75 -46.63
CA LYS A 593 6.58 -0.78 -45.92
C LYS A 593 6.34 -2.14 -45.28
N GLY A 594 5.91 -2.13 -44.02
CA GLY A 594 5.64 -3.36 -43.29
C GLY A 594 5.81 -3.25 -41.78
N ASN A 595 5.73 -4.40 -41.12
CA ASN A 595 5.88 -4.53 -39.68
C ASN A 595 7.34 -4.77 -39.31
N TYR A 596 7.80 -4.14 -38.25
CA TYR A 596 9.14 -4.31 -37.72
C TYR A 596 9.08 -4.36 -36.17
N ILE A 597 10.06 -5.03 -35.58
CA ILE A 597 10.25 -5.12 -34.13
C ILE A 597 11.45 -4.24 -33.78
N VAL A 598 11.24 -3.25 -32.96
CA VAL A 598 12.28 -2.41 -32.37
C VAL A 598 12.65 -2.95 -31.01
N VAL A 599 13.93 -3.19 -30.79
CA VAL A 599 14.52 -3.60 -29.50
C VAL A 599 15.43 -2.48 -29.05
N VAL A 600 15.17 -1.93 -27.84
CA VAL A 600 16.03 -0.94 -27.18
C VAL A 600 16.77 -1.64 -26.07
N SER A 601 18.08 -1.43 -25.98
CA SER A 601 18.93 -2.00 -24.93
C SER A 601 19.84 -0.90 -24.36
N GLY A 602 20.25 -1.01 -23.10
CA GLY A 602 21.31 -0.19 -22.56
C GLY A 602 22.68 -0.61 -23.12
N LEU A 603 23.71 0.21 -22.90
CA LEU A 603 25.10 -0.10 -23.32
C LEU A 603 25.64 -1.36 -22.63
N ASP A 604 25.05 -1.79 -21.52
CA ASP A 604 25.34 -3.05 -20.83
C ASP A 604 24.72 -4.28 -21.52
N GLY A 605 24.01 -4.09 -22.64
CA GLY A 605 23.30 -5.12 -23.38
C GLY A 605 21.96 -5.56 -22.75
N LYS A 606 21.56 -4.95 -21.65
CA LYS A 606 20.27 -5.25 -21.02
C LYS A 606 19.13 -4.64 -21.81
N ARG A 607 18.17 -5.47 -22.22
CA ARG A 607 17.01 -5.03 -22.99
C ARG A 607 16.10 -4.13 -22.15
N ILE A 608 15.78 -2.93 -22.67
CA ILE A 608 14.96 -1.92 -22.02
C ILE A 608 13.54 -1.92 -22.61
N LEU A 609 13.40 -2.00 -23.95
CA LEU A 609 12.09 -1.97 -24.63
C LEU A 609 12.10 -2.96 -25.81
N THR A 610 10.94 -3.55 -26.09
CA THR A 610 10.69 -4.23 -27.35
C THR A 610 9.29 -3.84 -27.84
N GLN A 611 9.20 -3.24 -29.02
CA GLN A 611 7.95 -2.71 -29.54
C GLN A 611 7.78 -3.00 -31.03
N LEU A 612 6.54 -3.32 -31.42
CA LEU A 612 6.15 -3.41 -32.82
C LEU A 612 5.93 -2.00 -33.38
N ILE A 613 6.51 -1.73 -34.55
CA ILE A 613 6.26 -0.54 -35.34
C ILE A 613 5.72 -0.91 -36.71
N ILE A 614 4.96 -0.01 -37.31
CA ILE A 614 4.43 -0.16 -38.66
C ILE A 614 5.04 0.93 -39.55
N LYS A 615 5.84 0.56 -40.54
CA LYS A 615 6.36 1.44 -41.59
C LYS A 615 5.31 1.62 -42.68
N LYS A 616 4.88 2.86 -42.94
CA LYS A 616 3.92 3.25 -43.96
C LYS A 616 4.51 3.30 -45.37
#